data_59941cc2865c1889d617f7f6231deefd
#
_entry.id   59941cc2865c1889d617f7f6231deefd
#
_cell.length_a   1.000
_cell.length_b   1.000
_cell.length_c   1.000
_cell.angle_alpha   90.00
_cell.angle_beta   90.00
_cell.angle_gamma   90.00
#
_symmetry.space_group_name_H-M   'P 1'
#
loop_
_entity.id
_entity.type
_entity.pdbx_description
1 polymer ?
#
loop_
_entity_poly.entity_id
_entity_poly.type
_entity_poly.pdbx_seq_one_letter_code
_entity_poly.pdbx_strand_id
1 'polypeptide(L)'
;YWIASSNSQKIAPAVPFESSSSIEIVQANNRYSEVAQIAAEIRRLVATKGYRYSDFLILSRKLDRYQNVLAPIFSAQEIPYFNDNQLAMTNHPFVELITALFEVNRHYYRYKDLMRLLKTELLIPKDQEDHFMPIDEFRRSLALAENWVLKTGYEGRRWLQEDDWQYAKFEPGDGGVETTKNEEIATQINQIRRFVKETLPPFFKKIKAAQTGQEAAKILYQFLEDTGVETQLISWRDIFIDQGDLVSADQPEQTWDALCDMLDEYVEILGD
;
A
#
# COMPACT_ATOMS: atom_id res chain seq x y z
N TYR A 1 7.55 8.25 35.25
CA TYR A 1 8.32 9.45 35.62
C TYR A 1 9.66 9.40 34.93
N TRP A 2 9.90 10.36 34.07
CA TRP A 2 11.15 10.55 33.39
C TRP A 2 11.94 11.66 34.07
N ILE A 3 13.08 11.33 34.63
CA ILE A 3 14.10 12.31 34.92
C ILE A 3 15.24 12.06 33.96
N ALA A 4 15.36 12.87 32.96
CA ALA A 4 16.55 12.97 32.16
C ALA A 4 16.77 14.44 31.82
N SER A 5 17.54 15.09 32.59
CA SER A 5 18.39 16.17 32.11
C SER A 5 19.53 16.39 33.07
N SER A 6 20.68 16.61 32.52
CA SER A 6 21.92 16.94 33.19
C SER A 6 21.98 18.36 33.80
N ASN A 7 20.85 19.01 33.97
CA ASN A 7 20.73 20.23 34.74
C ASN A 7 19.77 20.01 35.92
N SER A 8 20.30 19.48 37.00
CA SER A 8 19.59 19.21 38.21
C SER A 8 19.29 20.52 38.99
N GLN A 9 18.19 21.15 38.65
CA GLN A 9 17.46 21.80 39.74
C GLN A 9 16.69 20.68 40.47
N LYS A 10 17.04 20.45 41.73
CA LYS A 10 16.29 19.59 42.65
C LYS A 10 14.89 20.22 42.80
N ILE A 11 13.94 19.75 42.06
CA ILE A 11 12.53 19.98 42.31
C ILE A 11 12.19 19.04 43.46
N ALA A 12 12.08 19.54 44.67
CA ALA A 12 11.53 18.77 45.78
C ALA A 12 10.10 18.36 45.43
N PRO A 13 9.71 17.10 45.64
CA PRO A 13 8.34 16.67 45.36
C PRO A 13 7.40 17.49 46.26
N ALA A 14 6.40 18.12 45.69
CA ALA A 14 5.47 19.01 46.39
C ALA A 14 4.49 18.26 47.32
N VAL A 15 4.50 16.93 47.31
CA VAL A 15 3.67 16.06 48.17
C VAL A 15 4.52 14.88 48.63
N PRO A 16 4.47 14.51 49.94
CA PRO A 16 5.11 13.28 50.42
C PRO A 16 4.53 12.08 49.66
N PHE A 17 5.40 11.33 49.03
CA PHE A 17 5.02 10.09 48.36
C PHE A 17 4.74 9.08 49.50
N GLU A 18 3.47 8.89 49.86
CA GLU A 18 3.10 7.71 50.64
C GLU A 18 3.45 6.47 49.81
N SER A 19 4.21 5.58 50.39
CA SER A 19 4.63 4.29 49.77
C SER A 19 3.43 3.39 49.55
N SER A 20 2.45 3.84 48.78
CA SER A 20 1.38 3.02 48.31
C SER A 20 1.87 2.24 47.08
N SER A 21 1.44 1.04 46.96
CA SER A 21 1.67 0.04 45.89
C SER A 21 1.25 0.50 44.48
N SER A 22 1.43 1.77 44.15
CA SER A 22 0.99 2.41 42.88
C SER A 22 2.03 2.32 41.76
N ILE A 23 3.25 1.90 42.05
CA ILE A 23 4.31 1.74 41.05
C ILE A 23 4.88 0.33 41.16
N GLU A 24 4.85 -0.37 40.05
CA GLU A 24 5.47 -1.69 39.88
C GLU A 24 6.53 -1.61 38.78
N ILE A 25 7.72 -2.15 39.06
CA ILE A 25 8.80 -2.24 38.09
C ILE A 25 8.94 -3.70 37.68
N VAL A 26 8.77 -3.95 36.39
CA VAL A 26 8.85 -5.30 35.82
C VAL A 26 10.01 -5.36 34.85
N GLN A 27 10.84 -6.39 34.97
CA GLN A 27 11.90 -6.70 34.02
C GLN A 27 11.52 -7.91 33.18
N ALA A 28 11.46 -7.74 31.86
CA ALA A 28 11.19 -8.82 30.93
C ALA A 28 12.45 -9.18 30.13
N ASN A 29 12.55 -10.44 29.68
CA ASN A 29 13.71 -10.93 28.93
C ASN A 29 13.79 -10.38 27.49
N ASN A 30 12.64 -10.04 26.92
CA ASN A 30 12.52 -9.50 25.57
C ASN A 30 11.18 -8.77 25.42
N ARG A 31 10.99 -8.07 24.29
CA ARG A 31 9.77 -7.30 24.01
C ARG A 31 8.50 -8.17 23.95
N TYR A 32 8.63 -9.41 23.47
CA TYR A 32 7.48 -10.32 23.41
C TYR A 32 6.97 -10.65 24.82
N SER A 33 7.87 -11.05 25.74
CA SER A 33 7.50 -11.33 27.13
C SER A 33 7.03 -10.08 27.87
N GLU A 34 7.58 -8.90 27.54
CA GLU A 34 7.14 -7.61 28.08
C GLU A 34 5.67 -7.33 27.70
N VAL A 35 5.35 -7.39 26.40
CA VAL A 35 3.99 -7.16 25.92
C VAL A 35 3.01 -8.24 26.40
N ALA A 36 3.42 -9.51 26.44
CA ALA A 36 2.60 -10.59 26.95
C ALA A 36 2.24 -10.39 28.43
N GLN A 37 3.18 -9.90 29.24
CA GLN A 37 2.94 -9.59 30.63
C GLN A 37 2.01 -8.37 30.81
N ILE A 38 2.20 -7.31 30.00
CA ILE A 38 1.29 -6.16 29.98
C ILE A 38 -0.13 -6.61 29.64
N ALA A 39 -0.29 -7.42 28.63
CA ALA A 39 -1.59 -7.94 28.20
C ALA A 39 -2.26 -8.78 29.30
N ALA A 40 -1.50 -9.68 29.94
CA ALA A 40 -2.00 -10.48 31.07
C ALA A 40 -2.45 -9.61 32.24
N GLU A 41 -1.68 -8.57 32.59
CA GLU A 41 -2.00 -7.66 33.68
C GLU A 41 -3.24 -6.81 33.37
N ILE A 42 -3.39 -6.28 32.13
CA ILE A 42 -4.59 -5.58 31.69
C ILE A 42 -5.82 -6.49 31.87
N ARG A 43 -5.77 -7.72 31.35
CA ARG A 43 -6.88 -8.69 31.51
C ARG A 43 -7.18 -9.00 32.97
N ARG A 44 -6.14 -9.17 33.77
CA ARG A 44 -6.31 -9.41 35.22
C ARG A 44 -7.03 -8.24 35.90
N LEU A 45 -6.63 -7.01 35.61
CA LEU A 45 -7.22 -5.82 36.21
C LEU A 45 -8.67 -5.60 35.72
N VAL A 46 -8.96 -5.82 34.46
CA VAL A 46 -10.33 -5.79 33.93
C VAL A 46 -11.22 -6.82 34.62
N ALA A 47 -10.73 -8.08 34.76
CA ALA A 47 -11.51 -9.16 35.34
C ALA A 47 -11.70 -9.04 36.86
N THR A 48 -10.72 -8.49 37.59
CA THR A 48 -10.71 -8.54 39.08
C THR A 48 -10.98 -7.20 39.72
N LYS A 49 -10.72 -6.09 39.07
CA LYS A 49 -10.83 -4.74 39.61
C LYS A 49 -11.91 -3.88 38.94
N GLY A 50 -12.55 -4.38 37.87
CA GLY A 50 -13.61 -3.69 37.14
C GLY A 50 -13.12 -2.52 36.26
N TYR A 51 -11.84 -2.49 35.92
CA TYR A 51 -11.32 -1.53 34.96
C TYR A 51 -11.90 -1.80 33.56
N ARG A 52 -12.04 -0.75 32.75
CA ARG A 52 -12.36 -0.82 31.32
C ARG A 52 -11.08 -0.79 30.51
N TYR A 53 -11.07 -1.36 29.32
CA TYR A 53 -9.91 -1.28 28.41
C TYR A 53 -9.51 0.17 28.08
N SER A 54 -10.46 1.10 28.06
CA SER A 54 -10.22 2.54 27.86
C SER A 54 -9.50 3.23 29.02
N ASP A 55 -9.38 2.56 30.18
CA ASP A 55 -8.73 3.13 31.36
C ASP A 55 -7.19 2.90 31.34
N PHE A 56 -6.67 2.17 30.34
CA PHE A 56 -5.25 1.86 30.22
C PHE A 56 -4.58 2.69 29.14
N LEU A 57 -3.37 3.15 29.43
CA LEU A 57 -2.50 3.83 28.50
C LEU A 57 -1.12 3.17 28.49
N ILE A 58 -0.64 2.79 27.30
CA ILE A 58 0.71 2.26 27.10
C ILE A 58 1.55 3.33 26.41
N LEU A 59 2.66 3.70 27.00
CA LEU A 59 3.58 4.70 26.47
C LEU A 59 4.93 4.07 26.17
N SER A 60 5.45 4.30 24.95
CA SER A 60 6.79 3.90 24.55
C SER A 60 7.50 5.02 23.82
N ARG A 61 8.83 5.15 24.04
CA ARG A 61 9.64 6.12 23.29
C ARG A 61 9.84 5.77 21.82
N LYS A 62 9.67 4.49 21.47
CA LYS A 62 9.85 3.94 20.11
C LYS A 62 8.78 2.88 19.88
N LEU A 63 7.57 3.35 19.65
CA LEU A 63 6.39 2.49 19.48
C LEU A 63 6.53 1.57 18.25
N ASP A 64 7.22 2.05 17.21
CA ASP A 64 7.57 1.30 16.00
C ASP A 64 8.19 -0.08 16.29
N ARG A 65 8.99 -0.17 17.37
CA ARG A 65 9.65 -1.42 17.76
C ARG A 65 8.71 -2.47 18.37
N TYR A 66 7.53 -2.06 18.77
CA TYR A 66 6.52 -2.91 19.42
C TYR A 66 5.38 -3.29 18.48
N GLN A 67 5.25 -2.64 17.36
CA GLN A 67 4.13 -2.81 16.42
C GLN A 67 3.89 -4.28 16.03
N ASN A 68 4.95 -4.99 15.60
CA ASN A 68 4.85 -6.39 15.18
C ASN A 68 4.68 -7.38 16.33
N VAL A 69 4.80 -6.92 17.57
CA VAL A 69 4.68 -7.76 18.78
C VAL A 69 3.35 -7.50 19.47
N LEU A 70 2.92 -6.24 19.53
CA LEU A 70 1.73 -5.82 20.26
C LEU A 70 0.45 -6.35 19.59
N ALA A 71 0.31 -6.14 18.27
CA ALA A 71 -0.89 -6.52 17.53
C ALA A 71 -1.25 -8.01 17.67
N PRO A 72 -0.36 -8.99 17.42
CA PRO A 72 -0.71 -10.39 17.52
C PRO A 72 -1.01 -10.84 18.97
N ILE A 73 -0.33 -10.26 19.97
CA ILE A 73 -0.58 -10.62 21.38
C ILE A 73 -1.92 -10.07 21.84
N PHE A 74 -2.24 -8.81 21.54
CA PHE A 74 -3.50 -8.19 21.95
C PHE A 74 -4.68 -8.82 21.23
N SER A 75 -4.55 -9.13 19.94
CA SER A 75 -5.56 -9.85 19.17
C SER A 75 -5.81 -11.25 19.75
N ALA A 76 -4.76 -12.02 20.05
CA ALA A 76 -4.89 -13.36 20.64
C ALA A 76 -5.52 -13.35 22.04
N GLN A 77 -5.44 -12.25 22.75
CA GLN A 77 -6.05 -12.05 24.06
C GLN A 77 -7.35 -11.24 24.04
N GLU A 78 -7.86 -10.93 22.86
CA GLU A 78 -9.10 -10.15 22.66
C GLU A 78 -9.09 -8.80 23.40
N ILE A 79 -7.93 -8.13 23.42
CA ILE A 79 -7.77 -6.80 24.02
C ILE A 79 -7.97 -5.76 22.93
N PRO A 80 -9.06 -4.99 22.96
CA PRO A 80 -9.24 -3.88 22.04
C PRO A 80 -8.22 -2.76 22.37
N TYR A 81 -7.55 -2.22 21.37
CA TYR A 81 -6.58 -1.14 21.56
C TYR A 81 -6.57 -0.19 20.37
N PHE A 82 -6.20 1.03 20.63
CA PHE A 82 -5.86 2.02 19.62
C PHE A 82 -4.34 2.22 19.60
N ASN A 83 -3.74 2.25 18.44
CA ASN A 83 -2.31 2.43 18.27
C ASN A 83 -2.05 3.72 17.47
N ASP A 84 -1.53 4.75 18.14
CA ASP A 84 -1.16 6.03 17.54
C ASP A 84 0.25 5.97 16.91
N ASN A 85 0.51 4.96 16.12
CA ASN A 85 1.78 4.82 15.41
C ASN A 85 1.64 5.30 13.98
N GLN A 86 2.48 6.25 13.58
CA GLN A 86 2.57 6.67 12.19
C GLN A 86 3.18 5.55 11.36
N LEU A 87 2.39 4.93 10.51
CA LEU A 87 2.86 3.95 9.54
C LEU A 87 3.56 4.67 8.39
N ALA A 88 4.79 4.27 8.10
CA ALA A 88 5.45 4.75 6.90
C ALA A 88 4.70 4.22 5.67
N MET A 89 4.14 5.12 4.86
CA MET A 89 3.39 4.76 3.65
C MET A 89 4.28 4.28 2.49
N THR A 90 5.58 4.16 2.68
CA THR A 90 6.54 3.76 1.63
C THR A 90 6.23 2.41 0.97
N ASN A 91 5.53 1.53 1.66
CA ASN A 91 5.11 0.23 1.13
C ASN A 91 3.64 0.19 0.68
N HIS A 92 2.94 1.32 0.71
CA HIS A 92 1.55 1.37 0.27
C HIS A 92 1.48 1.21 -1.27
N PRO A 93 0.57 0.39 -1.81
CA PRO A 93 0.47 0.15 -3.26
C PRO A 93 0.33 1.42 -4.10
N PHE A 94 -0.30 2.46 -3.57
CA PHE A 94 -0.43 3.74 -4.25
C PHE A 94 0.92 4.48 -4.38
N VAL A 95 1.77 4.46 -3.36
CA VAL A 95 3.12 5.02 -3.42
C VAL A 95 3.98 4.21 -4.40
N GLU A 96 3.82 2.89 -4.40
CA GLU A 96 4.48 2.00 -5.36
C GLU A 96 4.03 2.29 -6.80
N LEU A 97 2.72 2.54 -7.02
CA LEU A 97 2.18 2.95 -8.32
C LEU A 97 2.88 4.20 -8.84
N ILE A 98 2.90 5.27 -8.04
CA ILE A 98 3.52 6.54 -8.45
C ILE A 98 5.01 6.34 -8.77
N THR A 99 5.73 5.64 -7.91
CA THR A 99 7.16 5.37 -8.11
C THR A 99 7.41 4.54 -9.38
N ALA A 100 6.68 3.43 -9.53
CA ALA A 100 6.83 2.54 -10.67
C ALA A 100 6.40 3.20 -11.99
N LEU A 101 5.39 4.08 -11.97
CA LEU A 101 4.91 4.81 -13.14
C LEU A 101 6.06 5.62 -13.79
N PHE A 102 6.80 6.37 -12.97
CA PHE A 102 7.94 7.14 -13.48
C PHE A 102 9.13 6.26 -13.86
N GLU A 103 9.36 5.15 -13.17
CA GLU A 103 10.42 4.19 -13.51
C GLU A 103 10.15 3.45 -14.82
N VAL A 104 8.89 3.11 -15.13
CA VAL A 104 8.49 2.56 -16.44
C VAL A 104 8.90 3.49 -17.57
N ASN A 105 8.67 4.79 -17.44
CA ASN A 105 9.11 5.77 -18.42
C ASN A 105 10.64 5.87 -18.50
N ARG A 106 11.29 5.99 -17.34
CA ARG A 106 12.75 6.14 -17.23
C ARG A 106 13.50 4.96 -17.83
N HIS A 107 13.02 3.73 -17.61
CA HIS A 107 13.65 2.48 -18.07
C HIS A 107 12.99 1.89 -19.31
N TYR A 108 12.17 2.68 -19.98
CA TYR A 108 11.54 2.35 -21.26
C TYR A 108 10.81 0.99 -21.23
N TYR A 109 9.80 0.86 -20.38
CA TYR A 109 8.94 -0.33 -20.27
C TYR A 109 9.69 -1.62 -19.96
N ARG A 110 10.73 -1.53 -19.10
CA ARG A 110 11.43 -2.72 -18.60
C ARG A 110 10.46 -3.59 -17.81
N TYR A 111 10.56 -4.90 -17.99
CA TYR A 111 9.70 -5.90 -17.37
C TYR A 111 9.48 -5.66 -15.87
N LYS A 112 10.58 -5.52 -15.11
CA LYS A 112 10.52 -5.34 -13.65
C LYS A 112 9.64 -4.14 -13.23
N ASP A 113 9.83 -3.00 -13.88
CA ASP A 113 9.16 -1.77 -13.50
C ASP A 113 7.69 -1.79 -13.91
N LEU A 114 7.39 -2.34 -15.10
CA LEU A 114 6.01 -2.47 -15.58
C LEU A 114 5.20 -3.47 -14.74
N MET A 115 5.79 -4.59 -14.34
CA MET A 115 5.10 -5.54 -13.46
C MET A 115 4.88 -4.99 -12.06
N ARG A 116 5.83 -4.21 -11.52
CA ARG A 116 5.61 -3.48 -10.26
C ARG A 116 4.41 -2.54 -10.36
N LEU A 117 4.32 -1.78 -11.45
CA LEU A 117 3.20 -0.88 -11.71
C LEU A 117 1.87 -1.62 -11.77
N LEU A 118 1.77 -2.64 -12.62
CA LEU A 118 0.50 -3.36 -12.84
C LEU A 118 0.07 -4.19 -11.63
N LYS A 119 1.01 -4.75 -10.87
CA LYS A 119 0.71 -5.53 -9.66
C LYS A 119 0.28 -4.68 -8.45
N THR A 120 0.26 -3.38 -8.56
CA THR A 120 -0.40 -2.52 -7.56
C THR A 120 -1.92 -2.69 -7.55
N GLU A 121 -2.49 -3.22 -8.65
CA GLU A 121 -3.93 -3.40 -8.84
C GLU A 121 -4.75 -2.10 -8.75
N LEU A 122 -4.08 -0.97 -8.93
CA LEU A 122 -4.71 0.36 -8.97
C LEU A 122 -4.95 0.86 -10.40
N LEU A 123 -4.18 0.35 -11.37
CA LEU A 123 -4.40 0.60 -12.79
C LEU A 123 -5.04 -0.63 -13.42
N ILE A 124 -6.36 -0.62 -13.54
CA ILE A 124 -7.17 -1.71 -14.07
C ILE A 124 -7.84 -1.23 -15.36
N PRO A 125 -7.83 -2.03 -16.46
CA PRO A 125 -8.57 -1.69 -17.67
C PRO A 125 -10.05 -1.44 -17.39
N LYS A 126 -10.64 -0.50 -18.12
CA LYS A 126 -12.07 -0.24 -18.12
C LYS A 126 -12.67 -0.64 -19.48
N ASP A 127 -13.94 -0.98 -19.48
CA ASP A 127 -14.69 -1.19 -20.71
C ASP A 127 -15.19 0.14 -21.31
N GLN A 128 -15.98 0.08 -22.40
CA GLN A 128 -16.52 1.26 -23.07
C GLN A 128 -17.60 2.00 -22.26
N GLU A 129 -18.13 1.35 -21.23
CA GLU A 129 -19.15 1.89 -20.32
C GLU A 129 -18.52 2.39 -19.01
N ASP A 130 -17.18 2.51 -18.97
CA ASP A 130 -16.36 2.96 -17.82
C ASP A 130 -16.42 2.00 -16.60
N HIS A 131 -16.79 0.74 -16.79
CA HIS A 131 -16.72 -0.27 -15.75
C HIS A 131 -15.34 -0.91 -15.73
N PHE A 132 -14.80 -1.09 -14.52
CA PHE A 132 -13.53 -1.78 -14.35
C PHE A 132 -13.65 -3.26 -14.71
N MET A 133 -12.61 -3.79 -15.34
CA MET A 133 -12.43 -5.23 -15.49
C MET A 133 -12.50 -5.90 -14.10
N PRO A 134 -13.25 -7.03 -13.94
CA PRO A 134 -13.27 -7.76 -12.67
C PRO A 134 -11.86 -8.12 -12.20
N ILE A 135 -11.57 -7.91 -10.93
CA ILE A 135 -10.20 -8.05 -10.38
C ILE A 135 -9.60 -9.45 -10.62
N ASP A 136 -10.40 -10.49 -10.54
CA ASP A 136 -9.93 -11.86 -10.78
C ASP A 136 -9.61 -12.13 -12.27
N GLU A 137 -10.32 -11.46 -13.16
CA GLU A 137 -10.03 -11.48 -14.60
C GLU A 137 -8.74 -10.71 -14.89
N PHE A 138 -8.58 -9.53 -14.30
CA PHE A 138 -7.35 -8.73 -14.41
C PHE A 138 -6.13 -9.51 -13.93
N ARG A 139 -6.20 -10.11 -12.73
CA ARG A 139 -5.12 -10.92 -12.16
C ARG A 139 -4.75 -12.10 -13.07
N ARG A 140 -5.75 -12.78 -13.63
CA ARG A 140 -5.52 -13.89 -14.55
C ARG A 140 -4.87 -13.42 -15.85
N SER A 141 -5.38 -12.36 -16.46
CA SER A 141 -4.84 -11.79 -17.69
C SER A 141 -3.42 -11.25 -17.50
N LEU A 142 -3.17 -10.60 -16.35
CA LEU A 142 -1.83 -10.11 -15.99
C LEU A 142 -0.83 -11.27 -15.78
N ALA A 143 -1.24 -12.34 -15.09
CA ALA A 143 -0.39 -13.52 -14.90
C ALA A 143 -0.05 -14.21 -16.23
N LEU A 144 -1.00 -14.30 -17.16
CA LEU A 144 -0.76 -14.82 -18.51
C LEU A 144 0.19 -13.92 -19.31
N ALA A 145 0.01 -12.61 -19.25
CA ALA A 145 0.88 -11.64 -19.89
C ALA A 145 2.30 -11.70 -19.31
N GLU A 146 2.44 -11.78 -17.99
CA GLU A 146 3.73 -11.92 -17.30
C GLU A 146 4.47 -13.20 -17.74
N ASN A 147 3.78 -14.34 -17.72
CA ASN A 147 4.36 -15.61 -18.16
C ASN A 147 4.80 -15.57 -19.63
N TRP A 148 4.02 -14.91 -20.48
CA TRP A 148 4.37 -14.74 -21.90
C TRP A 148 5.61 -13.86 -22.07
N VAL A 149 5.69 -12.75 -21.35
CA VAL A 149 6.84 -11.84 -21.35
C VAL A 149 8.10 -12.52 -20.85
N LEU A 150 8.00 -13.29 -19.76
CA LEU A 150 9.13 -14.09 -19.24
C LEU A 150 9.61 -15.15 -20.25
N LYS A 151 8.67 -15.80 -20.95
CA LYS A 151 8.98 -16.81 -21.96
C LYS A 151 9.65 -16.23 -23.20
N THR A 152 9.21 -15.04 -23.65
CA THR A 152 9.64 -14.43 -24.90
C THR A 152 10.74 -13.40 -24.76
N GLY A 153 10.96 -12.91 -23.51
CA GLY A 153 11.87 -11.78 -23.25
C GLY A 153 11.36 -10.45 -23.80
N TYR A 154 10.04 -10.27 -23.94
CA TYR A 154 9.47 -9.05 -24.49
C TYR A 154 9.57 -7.88 -23.52
N GLU A 155 10.29 -6.84 -23.90
CA GLU A 155 10.44 -5.59 -23.15
C GLU A 155 10.41 -4.37 -24.11
N GLY A 156 10.34 -3.19 -23.54
CA GLY A 156 10.47 -1.93 -24.27
C GLY A 156 9.44 -1.77 -25.40
N ARG A 157 9.93 -1.64 -26.61
CA ARG A 157 9.09 -1.43 -27.81
C ARG A 157 8.08 -2.52 -28.07
N ARG A 158 8.30 -3.72 -27.57
CA ARG A 158 7.36 -4.84 -27.77
C ARG A 158 6.01 -4.59 -27.12
N TRP A 159 5.96 -3.83 -26.02
CA TRP A 159 4.72 -3.40 -25.39
C TRP A 159 3.92 -2.40 -26.23
N LEU A 160 4.61 -1.59 -27.06
CA LEU A 160 4.04 -0.46 -27.81
C LEU A 160 3.80 -0.77 -29.29
N GLN A 161 4.09 -1.99 -29.75
CA GLN A 161 3.89 -2.36 -31.16
C GLN A 161 2.42 -2.32 -31.57
N GLU A 162 2.15 -2.11 -32.87
CA GLU A 162 0.78 -2.07 -33.38
C GLU A 162 0.12 -3.44 -33.38
N ASP A 163 0.85 -4.45 -33.85
CA ASP A 163 0.33 -5.80 -33.97
C ASP A 163 0.21 -6.49 -32.61
N ASP A 164 -0.83 -7.28 -32.46
CA ASP A 164 -1.03 -8.11 -31.28
C ASP A 164 0.03 -9.20 -31.16
N TRP A 165 0.32 -9.56 -29.92
CA TRP A 165 1.21 -10.68 -29.64
C TRP A 165 0.55 -11.98 -30.03
N GLN A 166 1.27 -12.78 -30.80
CA GLN A 166 0.85 -14.13 -31.19
C GLN A 166 1.19 -15.10 -30.07
N TYR A 167 0.18 -15.76 -29.51
CA TYR A 167 0.38 -16.81 -28.52
C TYR A 167 0.30 -18.17 -29.20
N ALA A 168 1.34 -18.98 -29.03
CA ALA A 168 1.34 -20.39 -29.43
C ALA A 168 1.94 -21.23 -28.29
N LYS A 169 1.19 -22.22 -27.83
CA LYS A 169 1.71 -23.24 -26.93
C LYS A 169 2.55 -24.19 -27.78
N PHE A 170 3.84 -24.21 -27.56
CA PHE A 170 4.72 -25.15 -28.22
C PHE A 170 4.78 -26.43 -27.36
N GLU A 171 4.08 -27.50 -27.78
CA GLU A 171 4.26 -28.84 -27.25
C GLU A 171 4.94 -29.68 -28.31
N PRO A 172 6.14 -30.26 -28.04
CA PRO A 172 6.79 -31.15 -28.97
C PRO A 172 5.95 -32.46 -29.05
N GLY A 173 5.31 -32.69 -30.18
CA GLY A 173 4.65 -33.96 -30.48
C GLY A 173 3.14 -33.95 -30.62
N ASP A 174 2.45 -32.86 -30.35
CA ASP A 174 1.01 -32.78 -30.54
C ASP A 174 0.68 -31.95 -31.79
N GLY A 175 0.32 -32.65 -32.88
CA GLY A 175 -0.05 -32.02 -34.15
C GLY A 175 -1.48 -31.44 -34.18
N GLY A 176 -2.13 -31.35 -33.06
CA GLY A 176 -3.46 -30.79 -32.87
C GLY A 176 -3.41 -29.52 -32.03
N VAL A 177 -3.30 -28.36 -32.67
CA VAL A 177 -3.42 -27.07 -32.05
C VAL A 177 -4.82 -26.95 -31.43
N GLU A 178 -4.91 -26.81 -30.11
CA GLU A 178 -6.11 -26.27 -29.45
C GLU A 178 -6.19 -24.77 -29.83
N THR A 179 -6.61 -24.47 -31.06
CA THR A 179 -6.60 -23.13 -31.65
C THR A 179 -7.43 -22.18 -30.81
N THR A 180 -8.62 -22.59 -30.38
CA THR A 180 -9.56 -21.77 -29.59
C THR A 180 -8.99 -21.34 -28.25
N LYS A 181 -8.36 -22.25 -27.53
CA LYS A 181 -7.75 -21.92 -26.22
C LYS A 181 -6.54 -21.01 -26.34
N ASN A 182 -5.75 -21.16 -27.38
CA ASN A 182 -4.63 -20.28 -27.68
C ASN A 182 -5.11 -18.87 -28.06
N GLU A 183 -6.23 -18.75 -28.77
CA GLU A 183 -6.86 -17.48 -29.12
C GLU A 183 -7.42 -16.77 -27.89
N GLU A 184 -8.07 -17.48 -26.97
CA GLU A 184 -8.54 -16.93 -25.70
C GLU A 184 -7.38 -16.39 -24.85
N ILE A 185 -6.30 -17.16 -24.72
CA ILE A 185 -5.09 -16.73 -24.00
C ILE A 185 -4.45 -15.52 -24.68
N ALA A 186 -4.34 -15.54 -26.02
CA ALA A 186 -3.82 -14.42 -26.78
C ALA A 186 -4.66 -13.15 -26.55
N THR A 187 -5.98 -13.28 -26.49
CA THR A 187 -6.89 -12.17 -26.20
C THR A 187 -6.64 -11.57 -24.84
N GLN A 188 -6.54 -12.41 -23.80
CA GLN A 188 -6.28 -11.96 -22.42
C GLN A 188 -4.90 -11.28 -22.28
N ILE A 189 -3.87 -11.83 -22.88
CA ILE A 189 -2.52 -11.23 -22.90
C ILE A 189 -2.55 -9.87 -23.58
N ASN A 190 -3.23 -9.78 -24.73
CA ASN A 190 -3.29 -8.56 -25.50
C ASN A 190 -4.20 -7.49 -24.87
N GLN A 191 -5.17 -7.85 -24.05
CA GLN A 191 -5.91 -6.91 -23.23
C GLN A 191 -4.97 -6.07 -22.34
N ILE A 192 -4.07 -6.73 -21.61
CA ILE A 192 -3.09 -6.05 -20.75
C ILE A 192 -2.12 -5.22 -21.60
N ARG A 193 -1.62 -5.78 -22.70
CA ARG A 193 -0.70 -5.04 -23.59
C ARG A 193 -1.34 -3.78 -24.19
N ARG A 194 -2.57 -3.90 -24.71
CA ARG A 194 -3.30 -2.74 -25.28
C ARG A 194 -3.56 -1.69 -24.21
N PHE A 195 -4.00 -2.10 -23.04
CA PHE A 195 -4.18 -1.19 -21.90
C PHE A 195 -2.90 -0.40 -21.60
N VAL A 196 -1.75 -1.06 -21.49
CA VAL A 196 -0.46 -0.39 -21.30
C VAL A 196 -0.14 0.59 -22.45
N LYS A 197 -0.33 0.16 -23.71
CA LYS A 197 -0.07 0.96 -24.91
C LYS A 197 -0.96 2.20 -25.00
N GLU A 198 -2.21 2.08 -24.62
CA GLU A 198 -3.21 3.13 -24.73
C GLU A 198 -3.14 4.13 -23.57
N THR A 199 -2.77 3.64 -22.38
CA THR A 199 -2.80 4.45 -21.15
C THR A 199 -1.50 5.19 -20.87
N LEU A 200 -0.34 4.50 -20.93
CA LEU A 200 0.91 5.07 -20.43
C LEU A 200 1.59 6.05 -21.43
N PRO A 201 1.73 5.78 -22.72
CA PRO A 201 2.44 6.68 -23.63
C PRO A 201 1.81 8.07 -23.74
N PRO A 202 0.47 8.26 -23.80
CA PRO A 202 -0.14 9.58 -23.82
C PRO A 202 0.18 10.39 -22.57
N PHE A 203 0.13 9.74 -21.39
CA PHE A 203 0.51 10.35 -20.11
C PHE A 203 1.96 10.82 -20.13
N PHE A 204 2.91 9.94 -20.47
CA PHE A 204 4.33 10.30 -20.53
C PHE A 204 4.63 11.40 -21.53
N LYS A 205 3.90 11.44 -22.65
CA LYS A 205 4.02 12.53 -23.63
C LYS A 205 3.56 13.87 -23.04
N LYS A 206 2.43 13.88 -22.30
CA LYS A 206 1.91 15.08 -21.63
C LYS A 206 2.88 15.56 -20.55
N ILE A 207 3.35 14.68 -19.68
CA ILE A 207 4.33 15.01 -18.61
C ILE A 207 5.62 15.61 -19.20
N LYS A 208 6.14 15.01 -20.26
CA LYS A 208 7.34 15.51 -20.92
C LYS A 208 7.16 16.89 -21.56
N ALA A 209 5.93 17.23 -21.96
CA ALA A 209 5.60 18.51 -22.58
C ALA A 209 5.30 19.61 -21.56
N ALA A 210 5.07 19.28 -20.30
CA ALA A 210 4.81 20.24 -19.23
C ALA A 210 5.96 21.24 -19.11
N GLN A 211 5.63 22.52 -19.00
CA GLN A 211 6.60 23.62 -18.91
C GLN A 211 6.81 24.06 -17.45
N THR A 212 5.82 23.83 -16.58
CA THR A 212 5.85 24.25 -15.18
C THR A 212 5.54 23.08 -14.26
N GLY A 213 5.91 23.23 -12.98
CA GLY A 213 5.56 22.27 -11.92
C GLY A 213 4.06 22.11 -11.78
N GLN A 214 3.32 23.22 -11.89
CA GLN A 214 1.86 23.20 -11.82
C GLN A 214 1.21 22.40 -12.95
N GLU A 215 1.72 22.53 -14.19
CA GLU A 215 1.23 21.72 -15.31
C GLU A 215 1.51 20.24 -15.09
N ALA A 216 2.71 19.89 -14.62
CA ALA A 216 3.08 18.50 -14.34
C ALA A 216 2.20 17.88 -13.23
N ALA A 217 1.95 18.61 -12.14
CA ALA A 217 1.07 18.19 -11.06
C ALA A 217 -0.37 17.94 -11.56
N LYS A 218 -0.92 18.88 -12.34
CA LYS A 218 -2.26 18.72 -12.94
C LYS A 218 -2.35 17.51 -13.87
N ILE A 219 -1.34 17.27 -14.70
CA ILE A 219 -1.30 16.13 -15.62
C ILE A 219 -1.28 14.81 -14.83
N LEU A 220 -0.50 14.74 -13.75
CA LEU A 220 -0.45 13.55 -12.91
C LEU A 220 -1.80 13.32 -12.21
N TYR A 221 -2.35 14.35 -11.58
CA TYR A 221 -3.65 14.27 -10.92
C TYR A 221 -4.74 13.81 -11.87
N GLN A 222 -4.86 14.47 -13.05
CA GLN A 222 -5.84 14.10 -14.07
C GLN A 222 -5.65 12.66 -14.59
N PHE A 223 -4.41 12.19 -14.71
CA PHE A 223 -4.15 10.80 -15.10
C PHE A 223 -4.68 9.81 -14.05
N LEU A 224 -4.51 10.10 -12.77
CA LEU A 224 -5.01 9.25 -11.69
C LEU A 224 -6.55 9.24 -11.64
N GLU A 225 -7.20 10.38 -11.88
CA GLU A 225 -8.65 10.47 -12.02
C GLU A 225 -9.15 9.69 -13.25
N ASP A 226 -8.62 9.97 -14.45
CA ASP A 226 -9.05 9.36 -15.72
C ASP A 226 -8.91 7.82 -15.67
N THR A 227 -7.86 7.32 -15.02
CA THR A 227 -7.65 5.89 -14.82
C THR A 227 -8.46 5.29 -13.67
N GLY A 228 -9.10 6.14 -12.85
CA GLY A 228 -9.98 5.72 -11.75
C GLY A 228 -9.22 5.16 -10.54
N VAL A 229 -7.98 5.58 -10.32
CA VAL A 229 -7.17 5.15 -9.16
C VAL A 229 -7.85 5.51 -7.85
N GLU A 230 -8.43 6.72 -7.74
CA GLU A 230 -9.19 7.14 -6.57
C GLU A 230 -10.38 6.20 -6.28
N THR A 231 -11.13 5.84 -7.33
CA THR A 231 -12.26 4.89 -7.21
C THR A 231 -11.81 3.52 -6.71
N GLN A 232 -10.64 3.04 -7.13
CA GLN A 232 -10.07 1.78 -6.63
C GLN A 232 -9.67 1.89 -5.15
N LEU A 233 -9.08 3.02 -4.74
CA LEU A 233 -8.73 3.27 -3.33
C LEU A 233 -9.98 3.32 -2.45
N ILE A 234 -11.07 3.98 -2.90
CA ILE A 234 -12.35 3.99 -2.21
C ILE A 234 -12.93 2.57 -2.11
N SER A 235 -12.86 1.78 -3.17
CA SER A 235 -13.31 0.38 -3.15
C SER A 235 -12.53 -0.46 -2.12
N TRP A 236 -11.23 -0.26 -1.99
CA TRP A 236 -10.42 -0.94 -0.96
C TRP A 236 -10.83 -0.52 0.45
N ARG A 237 -11.06 0.78 0.67
CA ARG A 237 -11.58 1.27 1.95
C ARG A 237 -12.87 0.56 2.34
N ASP A 238 -13.82 0.48 1.41
CA ASP A 238 -15.12 -0.13 1.66
C ASP A 238 -14.98 -1.64 1.96
N ILE A 239 -14.09 -2.35 1.27
CA ILE A 239 -13.76 -3.75 1.57
C ILE A 239 -13.19 -3.91 3.00
N PHE A 240 -12.28 -3.04 3.44
CA PHE A 240 -11.73 -3.07 4.79
C PHE A 240 -12.79 -2.77 5.85
N ILE A 241 -13.70 -1.82 5.57
CA ILE A 241 -14.84 -1.52 6.46
C ILE A 241 -15.73 -2.76 6.61
N ASP A 242 -16.08 -3.42 5.51
CA ASP A 242 -16.91 -4.64 5.53
C ASP A 242 -16.24 -5.79 6.29
N GLN A 243 -14.92 -5.85 6.29
CA GLN A 243 -14.13 -6.81 7.07
C GLN A 243 -13.95 -6.41 8.54
N GLY A 244 -14.35 -5.19 8.92
CA GLY A 244 -14.18 -4.64 10.27
C GLY A 244 -12.76 -4.15 10.56
N ASP A 245 -11.89 -4.05 9.57
CA ASP A 245 -10.52 -3.53 9.69
C ASP A 245 -10.49 -2.02 9.45
N LEU A 246 -10.93 -1.26 10.45
CA LEU A 246 -11.00 0.20 10.36
C LEU A 246 -9.62 0.86 10.26
N VAL A 247 -8.57 0.23 10.78
CA VAL A 247 -7.20 0.76 10.69
C VAL A 247 -6.68 0.72 9.26
N SER A 248 -6.94 -0.36 8.55
CA SER A 248 -6.58 -0.46 7.13
C SER A 248 -7.51 0.37 6.24
N ALA A 249 -8.76 0.59 6.66
CA ALA A 249 -9.73 1.38 5.92
C ALA A 249 -9.33 2.86 5.78
N ASP A 250 -8.67 3.42 6.78
CA ASP A 250 -8.23 4.83 6.74
C ASP A 250 -7.01 5.06 5.83
N GLN A 251 -6.21 4.04 5.54
CA GLN A 251 -4.95 4.17 4.81
C GLN A 251 -5.11 4.67 3.36
N PRO A 252 -6.06 4.16 2.55
CA PRO A 252 -6.26 4.63 1.18
C PRO A 252 -6.53 6.12 1.08
N GLU A 253 -7.43 6.65 1.93
CA GLU A 253 -7.79 8.06 1.97
C GLU A 253 -6.61 8.92 2.43
N GLN A 254 -5.98 8.57 3.55
CA GLN A 254 -4.79 9.28 4.04
C GLN A 254 -3.65 9.31 3.02
N THR A 255 -3.48 8.25 2.23
CA THR A 255 -2.42 8.19 1.21
C THR A 255 -2.76 9.06 0.00
N TRP A 256 -4.04 9.15 -0.37
CA TRP A 256 -4.51 10.06 -1.42
C TRP A 256 -4.34 11.51 -1.00
N ASP A 257 -4.79 11.88 0.20
CA ASP A 257 -4.64 13.22 0.75
C ASP A 257 -3.17 13.63 0.84
N ALA A 258 -2.30 12.74 1.31
CA ALA A 258 -0.86 12.99 1.36
C ALA A 258 -0.24 13.23 -0.04
N LEU A 259 -0.75 12.60 -1.09
CA LEU A 259 -0.32 12.92 -2.47
C LEU A 259 -0.78 14.32 -2.85
N CYS A 260 -2.04 14.68 -2.58
CA CYS A 260 -2.57 16.02 -2.89
C CYS A 260 -1.75 17.10 -2.18
N ASP A 261 -1.50 16.95 -0.88
CA ASP A 261 -0.66 17.85 -0.10
C ASP A 261 0.76 17.98 -0.68
N MET A 262 1.36 16.86 -1.08
CA MET A 262 2.68 16.84 -1.70
C MET A 262 2.69 17.54 -3.08
N LEU A 263 1.63 17.39 -3.87
CA LEU A 263 1.50 18.09 -5.16
C LEU A 263 1.32 19.59 -4.96
N ASP A 264 0.56 20.01 -3.94
CA ASP A 264 0.38 21.43 -3.59
C ASP A 264 1.70 22.04 -3.11
N GLU A 265 2.45 21.37 -2.23
CA GLU A 265 3.79 21.79 -1.82
C GLU A 265 4.78 21.86 -3.00
N TYR A 266 4.73 20.87 -3.90
CA TYR A 266 5.55 20.86 -5.10
C TYR A 266 5.27 22.06 -6.01
N VAL A 267 3.99 22.41 -6.19
CA VAL A 267 3.55 23.58 -6.96
C VAL A 267 3.98 24.89 -6.27
N GLU A 268 3.88 24.98 -4.94
CA GLU A 268 4.34 26.15 -4.19
C GLU A 268 5.84 26.41 -4.34
N ILE A 269 6.64 25.34 -4.35
CA ILE A 269 8.12 25.44 -4.44
C ILE A 269 8.62 25.64 -5.87
N LEU A 270 8.02 24.97 -6.85
CA LEU A 270 8.51 24.88 -8.24
C LEU A 270 7.48 25.40 -9.28
N GLY A 271 6.43 26.08 -8.83
CA GLY A 271 5.21 26.29 -9.59
C GLY A 271 5.28 27.21 -10.81
N ASP A 272 6.25 28.09 -10.90
CA ASP A 272 6.37 29.05 -12.00
C ASP A 272 7.49 28.73 -12.98
#